data_d8629fedb783b50301b7152beae7143f
#
_entry.id   d8629fedb783b50301b7152beae7143f
#
_cell.length_a   1.000
_cell.length_b   1.000
_cell.length_c   1.000
_cell.angle_alpha   90.00
_cell.angle_beta   90.00
_cell.angle_gamma   90.00
#
_symmetry.space_group_name_H-M   'P 1'
#
loop_
_entity.id
_entity.type
_entity.pdbx_description
1 polymer ?
#
loop_
_entity_poly.entity_id
_entity_poly.type
_entity_poly.pdbx_seq_one_letter_code
_entity_poly.pdbx_strand_id
1 'polypeptide(L)'
;MKKLTIIAFFMTLFANMTFAAEVNVFSARHYDSDIQLYEKFTAKTGIKVNVVSGKDKALQKRILEEGAESKADIYITADAGRLGAFASKGMFQNSLTPAIKAAVPSNFRTSKWTGIAKRARIMYYSPERVSANELNGMTYEGLADPKWKGRVV
;
A
#
# COMPACT_ATOMS: atom_id res chain seq x y z
N MET A 1 3.07 22.96 55.21
CA MET A 1 3.91 21.99 54.53
C MET A 1 3.09 20.84 53.91
N LYS A 2 2.04 20.28 54.51
CA LYS A 2 1.23 19.16 53.96
C LYS A 2 0.45 19.48 52.67
N LYS A 3 0.05 20.73 52.43
CA LYS A 3 -0.71 21.12 51.20
C LYS A 3 0.17 21.25 49.97
N LEU A 4 1.47 21.55 50.09
CA LEU A 4 2.40 21.67 48.98
C LEU A 4 2.76 20.30 48.37
N THR A 5 2.84 19.27 49.22
CA THR A 5 3.18 17.89 48.81
C THR A 5 2.06 17.23 47.98
N ILE A 6 0.80 17.57 48.24
CA ILE A 6 -0.36 17.04 47.50
C ILE A 6 -0.41 17.62 46.09
N ILE A 7 -0.08 18.90 45.90
CA ILE A 7 -0.06 19.54 44.57
C ILE A 7 1.07 18.97 43.71
N ALA A 8 2.25 18.73 44.28
CA ALA A 8 3.36 18.09 43.54
C ALA A 8 3.05 16.66 43.13
N PHE A 9 2.32 15.88 43.92
CA PHE A 9 1.91 14.51 43.57
C PHE A 9 0.85 14.48 42.46
N PHE A 10 -0.06 15.46 42.44
CA PHE A 10 -1.07 15.55 41.36
C PHE A 10 -0.46 16.02 40.02
N MET A 11 0.60 16.83 40.04
CA MET A 11 1.28 17.32 38.84
C MET A 11 2.11 16.23 38.14
N THR A 12 2.58 15.21 38.86
CA THR A 12 3.31 14.09 38.31
C THR A 12 2.41 13.05 37.64
N LEU A 13 1.10 13.00 37.95
CA LEU A 13 0.15 12.08 37.36
C LEU A 13 -0.27 12.47 35.92
N PHE A 14 -0.12 13.73 35.53
CA PHE A 14 -0.46 14.22 34.19
C PHE A 14 0.67 14.09 33.15
N ALA A 15 1.88 13.73 33.58
CA ALA A 15 3.07 13.72 32.72
C ALA A 15 3.18 12.48 31.77
N ASN A 16 2.24 11.52 31.80
CA ASN A 16 2.32 10.30 31.01
C ASN A 16 1.13 10.04 30.09
N MET A 17 0.46 11.08 29.60
CA MET A 17 -0.40 10.93 28.43
C MET A 17 0.47 10.91 27.17
N THR A 18 1.22 9.85 26.97
CA THR A 18 1.75 9.53 25.65
C THR A 18 0.56 9.17 24.77
N PHE A 19 0.14 10.08 23.90
CA PHE A 19 -0.72 9.71 22.79
C PHE A 19 0.04 8.64 21.99
N ALA A 20 -0.48 7.43 21.96
CA ALA A 20 0.09 6.41 21.12
C ALA A 20 0.05 6.95 19.67
N ALA A 21 1.22 7.08 19.06
CA ALA A 21 1.29 7.50 17.66
C ALA A 21 0.50 6.51 16.80
N GLU A 22 -0.24 7.02 15.84
CA GLU A 22 -1.01 6.18 14.92
C GLU A 22 -0.73 6.57 13.46
N VAL A 23 -0.94 5.63 12.55
CA VAL A 23 -0.88 5.84 11.11
C VAL A 23 -2.15 5.30 10.46
N ASN A 24 -2.76 6.08 9.59
CA ASN A 24 -4.01 5.75 8.91
C ASN A 24 -3.70 5.31 7.48
N VAL A 25 -3.97 4.03 7.19
CA VAL A 25 -3.73 3.40 5.90
C VAL A 25 -5.04 3.25 5.14
N PHE A 26 -5.19 3.97 4.05
CA PHE A 26 -6.30 3.82 3.11
C PHE A 26 -5.90 2.80 2.05
N SER A 27 -6.52 1.60 2.09
CA SER A 27 -6.09 0.46 1.28
C SER A 27 -7.19 -0.06 0.36
N ALA A 28 -6.86 -0.12 -0.93
CA ALA A 28 -7.63 -0.84 -1.93
C ALA A 28 -7.20 -2.31 -2.07
N ARG A 29 -6.32 -2.80 -1.20
CA ARG A 29 -5.87 -4.19 -1.11
C ARG A 29 -6.63 -4.90 0.00
N HIS A 30 -6.81 -6.22 -0.14
CA HIS A 30 -7.60 -7.03 0.79
C HIS A 30 -6.92 -8.38 1.09
N TYR A 31 -5.58 -8.36 1.24
CA TYR A 31 -4.83 -9.59 1.54
C TYR A 31 -4.61 -9.73 3.04
N ASP A 32 -4.84 -10.92 3.58
CA ASP A 32 -4.59 -11.23 5.00
C ASP A 32 -3.11 -11.01 5.38
N SER A 33 -2.21 -11.20 4.42
CA SER A 33 -0.79 -10.90 4.60
C SER A 33 -0.50 -9.43 4.94
N ASP A 34 -1.34 -8.51 4.47
CA ASP A 34 -1.17 -7.09 4.77
C ASP A 34 -1.50 -6.80 6.24
N ILE A 35 -2.50 -7.48 6.81
CA ILE A 35 -2.86 -7.39 8.24
C ILE A 35 -1.69 -7.82 9.11
N GLN A 36 -1.08 -8.96 8.81
CA GLN A 36 0.10 -9.46 9.53
C GLN A 36 1.29 -8.49 9.46
N LEU A 37 1.45 -7.78 8.33
CA LEU A 37 2.49 -6.77 8.18
C LEU A 37 2.25 -5.57 9.10
N TYR A 38 1.01 -5.10 9.20
CA TYR A 38 0.63 -4.00 10.07
C TYR A 38 0.78 -4.38 11.56
N GLU A 39 0.41 -5.58 11.94
CA GLU A 39 0.60 -6.09 13.30
C GLU A 39 2.09 -6.17 13.68
N LYS A 40 2.94 -6.68 12.77
CA LYS A 40 4.40 -6.70 12.97
C LYS A 40 4.99 -5.30 13.11
N PHE A 41 4.50 -4.34 12.32
CA PHE A 41 4.92 -2.94 12.43
C PHE A 41 4.53 -2.36 13.79
N THR A 42 3.29 -2.54 14.22
CA THR A 42 2.80 -2.08 15.52
C THR A 42 3.58 -2.72 16.67
N ALA A 43 3.82 -4.03 16.62
CA ALA A 43 4.60 -4.74 17.64
C ALA A 43 6.06 -4.23 17.74
N LYS A 44 6.64 -3.84 16.61
CA LYS A 44 8.03 -3.33 16.56
C LYS A 44 8.17 -1.86 16.99
N THR A 45 7.16 -1.04 16.75
CA THR A 45 7.28 0.42 16.86
C THR A 45 6.40 1.03 17.95
N GLY A 46 5.39 0.30 18.43
CA GLY A 46 4.34 0.85 19.29
C GLY A 46 3.34 1.74 18.55
N ILE A 47 3.51 1.98 17.25
CA ILE A 47 2.64 2.83 16.44
C ILE A 47 1.45 2.00 15.97
N LYS A 48 0.23 2.44 16.28
CA LYS A 48 -1.00 1.78 15.86
C LYS A 48 -1.27 2.02 14.37
N VAL A 49 -1.64 0.96 13.64
CA VAL A 49 -2.08 1.07 12.26
C VAL A 49 -3.60 0.99 12.20
N ASN A 50 -4.24 2.05 11.72
CA ASN A 50 -5.67 2.10 11.44
C ASN A 50 -5.89 1.89 9.95
N VAL A 51 -6.66 0.87 9.56
CA VAL A 51 -6.89 0.55 8.15
C VAL A 51 -8.30 0.92 7.72
N VAL A 52 -8.40 1.73 6.68
CA VAL A 52 -9.65 2.05 5.98
C VAL A 52 -9.63 1.31 4.65
N SER A 53 -10.36 0.22 4.56
CA SER A 53 -10.47 -0.58 3.33
C SER A 53 -11.59 -0.09 2.44
N GLY A 54 -11.40 -0.14 1.11
CA GLY A 54 -12.42 0.26 0.17
C GLY A 54 -12.04 0.07 -1.28
N LYS A 55 -13.01 0.35 -2.18
CA LYS A 55 -12.73 0.37 -3.62
C LYS A 55 -11.80 1.54 -3.95
N ASP A 56 -10.82 1.29 -4.79
CA ASP A 56 -9.77 2.24 -5.17
C ASP A 56 -10.31 3.63 -5.56
N LYS A 57 -11.27 3.68 -6.47
CA LYS A 57 -11.90 4.95 -6.91
C LYS A 57 -12.61 5.69 -5.77
N ALA A 58 -13.23 4.96 -4.85
CA ALA A 58 -13.94 5.55 -3.72
C ALA A 58 -12.97 6.15 -2.71
N LEU A 59 -11.88 5.46 -2.40
CA LEU A 59 -10.82 5.97 -1.53
C LEU A 59 -10.15 7.21 -2.13
N GLN A 60 -9.80 7.17 -3.43
CA GLN A 60 -9.25 8.34 -4.12
C GLN A 60 -10.18 9.55 -4.08
N LYS A 61 -11.48 9.32 -4.39
CA LYS A 61 -12.48 10.37 -4.35
C LYS A 61 -12.56 10.99 -2.95
N ARG A 62 -12.62 10.16 -1.93
CA ARG A 62 -12.67 10.60 -0.54
C ARG A 62 -11.45 11.45 -0.16
N ILE A 63 -10.23 11.00 -0.46
CA ILE A 63 -9.00 11.75 -0.16
C ILE A 63 -9.01 13.11 -0.89
N LEU A 64 -9.47 13.15 -2.15
CA LEU A 64 -9.57 14.40 -2.92
C LEU A 64 -10.60 15.36 -2.34
N GLU A 65 -11.75 14.86 -1.89
CA GLU A 65 -12.82 15.68 -1.30
C GLU A 65 -12.45 16.21 0.09
N GLU A 66 -11.77 15.40 0.90
CA GLU A 66 -11.25 15.80 2.20
C GLU A 66 -10.07 16.77 2.10
N GLY A 67 -9.29 16.71 1.00
CA GLY A 67 -8.16 17.61 0.75
C GLY A 67 -7.15 17.62 1.91
N ALA A 68 -6.86 18.80 2.45
CA ALA A 68 -5.93 18.97 3.57
C ALA A 68 -6.44 18.39 4.91
N GLU A 69 -7.73 18.16 5.02
CA GLU A 69 -8.36 17.57 6.22
C GLU A 69 -8.37 16.03 6.17
N SER A 70 -7.89 15.44 5.09
CA SER A 70 -7.82 13.98 4.97
C SER A 70 -6.93 13.37 6.04
N LYS A 71 -7.45 12.34 6.68
CA LYS A 71 -6.71 11.56 7.68
C LYS A 71 -5.88 10.44 7.07
N ALA A 72 -5.82 10.34 5.73
CA ALA A 72 -5.03 9.32 5.05
C ALA A 72 -3.54 9.68 5.10
N ASP A 73 -2.77 8.96 5.92
CA ASP A 73 -1.31 9.09 5.97
C ASP A 73 -0.66 8.28 4.84
N ILE A 74 -1.23 7.10 4.54
CA ILE A 74 -0.75 6.19 3.50
C ILE A 74 -1.93 5.74 2.64
N TYR A 75 -1.72 5.78 1.32
CA TYR A 75 -2.66 5.21 0.36
C TYR A 75 -2.03 4.03 -0.38
N ILE A 76 -2.71 2.88 -0.37
CA ILE A 76 -2.23 1.64 -1.01
C ILE A 76 -3.20 1.22 -2.11
N THR A 77 -2.67 1.04 -3.32
CA THR A 77 -3.41 0.52 -4.48
C THR A 77 -2.58 -0.53 -5.22
N ALA A 78 -3.23 -1.29 -6.09
CA ALA A 78 -2.60 -2.38 -6.83
C ALA A 78 -1.88 -1.95 -8.13
N ASP A 79 -1.96 -0.67 -8.52
CA ASP A 79 -1.51 -0.21 -9.84
C ASP A 79 -0.67 1.06 -9.75
N ALA A 80 0.58 0.99 -10.26
CA ALA A 80 1.51 2.11 -10.27
C ALA A 80 1.04 3.28 -11.17
N GLY A 81 0.33 2.99 -12.26
CA GLY A 81 -0.23 4.02 -13.13
C GLY A 81 -1.27 4.87 -12.40
N ARG A 82 -2.07 4.26 -11.53
CA ARG A 82 -3.02 4.98 -10.67
C ARG A 82 -2.31 5.84 -9.64
N LEU A 83 -1.23 5.36 -9.06
CA LEU A 83 -0.39 6.17 -8.15
C LEU A 83 0.20 7.37 -8.88
N GLY A 84 0.72 7.18 -10.09
CA GLY A 84 1.24 8.27 -10.92
C GLY A 84 0.18 9.34 -11.23
N ALA A 85 -1.01 8.91 -11.66
CA ALA A 85 -2.13 9.81 -11.93
C ALA A 85 -2.62 10.56 -10.67
N PHE A 86 -2.54 9.93 -9.50
CA PHE A 86 -2.92 10.57 -8.25
C PHE A 86 -1.82 11.52 -7.74
N ALA A 87 -0.56 11.16 -7.94
CA ALA A 87 0.59 12.01 -7.65
C ALA A 87 0.61 13.30 -8.49
N SER A 88 0.19 13.22 -9.78
CA SER A 88 0.12 14.39 -10.66
C SER A 88 -0.91 15.44 -10.21
N LYS A 89 -1.87 15.05 -9.36
CA LYS A 89 -2.83 15.96 -8.71
C LYS A 89 -2.29 16.61 -7.43
N GLY A 90 -0.99 16.41 -7.11
CA GLY A 90 -0.37 16.99 -5.92
C GLY A 90 -0.75 16.32 -4.60
N MET A 91 -1.38 15.14 -4.63
CA MET A 91 -1.93 14.47 -3.43
C MET A 91 -0.88 13.79 -2.57
N PHE A 92 0.35 13.63 -3.05
CA PHE A 92 1.43 13.00 -2.30
C PHE A 92 2.55 13.97 -1.97
N GLN A 93 3.04 13.92 -0.76
CA GLN A 93 4.30 14.56 -0.36
C GLN A 93 5.53 13.69 -0.77
N ASN A 94 6.73 14.26 -0.66
CA ASN A 94 7.96 13.48 -0.84
C ASN A 94 8.14 12.49 0.31
N SER A 95 8.29 11.20 -0.03
CA SER A 95 8.42 10.11 0.92
C SER A 95 9.68 9.26 0.72
N LEU A 96 10.57 9.65 -0.20
CA LEU A 96 11.73 8.87 -0.59
C LEU A 96 12.87 8.98 0.44
N THR A 97 12.92 8.04 1.37
CA THR A 97 13.97 7.94 2.38
C THR A 97 15.20 7.14 1.90
N PRO A 98 16.36 7.23 2.59
CA PRO A 98 17.50 6.35 2.32
C PRO A 98 17.16 4.86 2.44
N ALA A 99 16.33 4.47 3.40
CA ALA A 99 15.86 3.09 3.57
C ALA A 99 15.07 2.59 2.36
N ILE A 100 14.14 3.41 1.83
CA ILE A 100 13.38 3.08 0.61
C ILE A 100 14.33 2.97 -0.59
N LYS A 101 15.30 3.88 -0.71
CA LYS A 101 16.28 3.84 -1.80
C LYS A 101 17.12 2.56 -1.78
N ALA A 102 17.48 2.07 -0.62
CA ALA A 102 18.24 0.84 -0.46
C ALA A 102 17.40 -0.43 -0.73
N ALA A 103 16.11 -0.42 -0.34
CA ALA A 103 15.25 -1.59 -0.41
C ALA A 103 14.52 -1.75 -1.76
N VAL A 104 14.23 -0.65 -2.47
CA VAL A 104 13.38 -0.68 -3.68
C VAL A 104 14.16 -0.15 -4.89
N PRO A 105 14.28 -0.94 -5.99
CA PRO A 105 14.92 -0.49 -7.22
C PRO A 105 14.29 0.79 -7.80
N SER A 106 15.09 1.61 -8.50
CA SER A 106 14.67 2.93 -8.98
C SER A 106 13.48 2.91 -9.94
N ASN A 107 13.33 1.85 -10.73
CA ASN A 107 12.21 1.66 -11.65
C ASN A 107 10.88 1.31 -10.96
N PHE A 108 10.89 1.04 -9.64
CA PHE A 108 9.69 0.76 -8.85
C PHE A 108 9.40 1.81 -7.78
N ARG A 109 9.99 2.98 -7.89
CA ARG A 109 9.78 4.09 -6.96
C ARG A 109 9.95 5.46 -7.63
N THR A 110 9.32 6.45 -7.05
CA THR A 110 9.56 7.88 -7.34
C THR A 110 9.78 8.63 -6.03
N SER A 111 9.88 9.94 -6.07
CA SER A 111 9.86 10.76 -4.85
C SER A 111 8.50 10.73 -4.14
N LYS A 112 7.44 10.33 -4.82
CA LYS A 112 6.04 10.45 -4.37
C LYS A 112 5.38 9.12 -4.02
N TRP A 113 5.87 8.01 -4.57
CA TRP A 113 5.32 6.69 -4.30
C TRP A 113 6.36 5.60 -4.41
N THR A 114 6.09 4.44 -3.83
CA THR A 114 6.99 3.29 -3.77
C THR A 114 6.21 2.00 -4.00
N GLY A 115 6.73 1.12 -4.87
CA GLY A 115 6.23 -0.24 -5.03
C GLY A 115 6.60 -1.11 -3.82
N ILE A 116 5.62 -1.78 -3.24
CA ILE A 116 5.81 -2.69 -2.10
C ILE A 116 5.77 -4.16 -2.50
N ALA A 117 5.23 -4.46 -3.68
CA ALA A 117 5.18 -5.80 -4.23
C ALA A 117 5.14 -5.73 -5.77
N LYS A 118 5.65 -6.74 -6.43
CA LYS A 118 5.49 -6.93 -7.88
C LYS A 118 4.87 -8.29 -8.17
N ARG A 119 4.13 -8.37 -9.25
CA ARG A 119 3.58 -9.62 -9.78
C ARG A 119 3.84 -9.70 -11.28
N ALA A 120 4.08 -10.90 -11.78
CA ALA A 120 4.10 -11.16 -13.20
C ALA A 120 2.67 -11.51 -13.66
N ARG A 121 2.31 -11.07 -14.85
CA ARG A 121 1.20 -11.66 -15.60
C ARG A 121 1.81 -12.74 -16.49
N ILE A 122 1.29 -13.93 -16.37
CA ILE A 122 1.78 -15.09 -17.13
C ILE A 122 0.62 -15.75 -17.84
N MET A 123 0.94 -16.45 -18.93
CA MET A 123 -0.03 -17.28 -19.62
C MET A 123 -0.22 -18.59 -18.85
N TYR A 124 -1.46 -18.94 -18.59
CA TYR A 124 -1.85 -20.26 -18.08
C TYR A 124 -2.49 -21.04 -19.22
N TYR A 125 -2.30 -22.35 -19.22
CA TYR A 125 -2.93 -23.23 -20.19
C TYR A 125 -3.46 -24.50 -19.54
N SER A 126 -4.49 -25.09 -20.14
CA SER A 126 -4.97 -26.43 -19.77
C SER A 126 -4.15 -27.46 -20.52
N PRO A 127 -3.42 -28.36 -19.85
CA PRO A 127 -2.64 -29.39 -20.49
C PRO A 127 -3.51 -30.41 -21.25
N GLU A 128 -4.81 -30.48 -20.95
CA GLU A 128 -5.77 -31.31 -21.69
C GLU A 128 -6.16 -30.73 -23.07
N ARG A 129 -5.99 -29.41 -23.25
CA ARG A 129 -6.41 -28.68 -24.46
C ARG A 129 -5.27 -28.16 -25.31
N VAL A 130 -4.12 -27.95 -24.70
CA VAL A 130 -2.93 -27.36 -25.33
C VAL A 130 -1.71 -28.13 -24.87
N SER A 131 -0.93 -28.63 -25.79
CA SER A 131 0.33 -29.27 -25.42
C SER A 131 1.44 -28.28 -25.15
N ALA A 132 2.41 -28.67 -24.31
CA ALA A 132 3.58 -27.82 -24.01
C ALA A 132 4.37 -27.47 -25.30
N ASN A 133 4.38 -28.38 -26.29
CA ASN A 133 5.05 -28.14 -27.57
C ASN A 133 4.41 -27.03 -28.41
N GLU A 134 3.07 -26.84 -28.31
CA GLU A 134 2.38 -25.72 -28.95
C GLU A 134 2.79 -24.36 -28.38
N LEU A 135 3.29 -24.34 -27.14
CA LEU A 135 3.67 -23.12 -26.42
C LEU A 135 5.16 -22.82 -26.49
N ASN A 136 5.94 -23.70 -27.11
CA ASN A 136 7.39 -23.50 -27.19
C ASN A 136 7.70 -22.19 -27.94
N GLY A 137 8.46 -21.28 -27.29
CA GLY A 137 8.77 -19.95 -27.83
C GLY A 137 7.58 -18.97 -27.85
N MET A 138 6.46 -19.31 -27.20
CA MET A 138 5.26 -18.47 -27.17
C MET A 138 5.52 -17.15 -26.46
N THR A 139 5.08 -16.06 -27.08
CA THR A 139 5.05 -14.71 -26.50
C THR A 139 3.60 -14.23 -26.36
N TYR A 140 3.37 -13.10 -25.71
CA TYR A 140 2.04 -12.49 -25.66
C TYR A 140 1.52 -12.13 -27.04
N GLU A 141 2.39 -11.63 -27.91
CA GLU A 141 2.07 -11.29 -29.30
C GLU A 141 1.66 -12.55 -30.09
N GLY A 142 2.24 -13.68 -29.75
CA GLY A 142 1.90 -14.97 -30.35
C GLY A 142 0.45 -15.40 -30.10
N LEU A 143 -0.23 -14.84 -29.11
CA LEU A 143 -1.67 -15.05 -28.87
C LEU A 143 -2.55 -14.48 -30.00
N ALA A 144 -2.03 -13.56 -30.81
CA ALA A 144 -2.73 -13.03 -31.99
C ALA A 144 -2.75 -13.98 -33.20
N ASP A 145 -1.99 -15.06 -33.16
CA ASP A 145 -1.99 -16.09 -34.23
C ASP A 145 -3.41 -16.67 -34.38
N PRO A 146 -3.94 -16.78 -35.62
CA PRO A 146 -5.26 -17.34 -35.90
C PRO A 146 -5.53 -18.73 -35.29
N LYS A 147 -4.49 -19.54 -35.04
CA LYS A 147 -4.63 -20.86 -34.39
C LYS A 147 -5.22 -20.78 -32.97
N TRP A 148 -5.11 -19.60 -32.33
CA TRP A 148 -5.62 -19.37 -30.98
C TRP A 148 -7.04 -18.80 -30.94
N LYS A 149 -7.65 -18.52 -32.12
CA LYS A 149 -9.02 -17.98 -32.18
C LYS A 149 -10.02 -18.91 -31.48
N GLY A 150 -10.75 -18.37 -30.51
CA GLY A 150 -11.70 -19.13 -29.71
C GLY A 150 -11.08 -20.05 -28.63
N ARG A 151 -9.74 -20.02 -28.46
CA ARG A 151 -9.00 -20.82 -27.46
C ARG A 151 -8.42 -19.99 -26.33
N VAL A 152 -8.48 -18.67 -26.42
CA VAL A 152 -8.00 -17.72 -25.39
C VAL A 152 -9.21 -17.15 -24.63
N VAL A 153 -9.09 -17.08 -23.30
CA VAL A 153 -10.09 -16.54 -22.38
C VAL A 153 -9.50 -15.44 -21.50
#